data_7262fdacfea15f61b7d18b19da6a5a75
#
_entry.id   7262fdacfea15f61b7d18b19da6a5a75
#
_cell.length_a   1.000
_cell.length_b   1.000
_cell.length_c   1.000
_cell.angle_alpha   90.00
_cell.angle_beta   90.00
_cell.angle_gamma   90.00
#
_symmetry.space_group_name_H-M   'P 1'
#
loop_
_entity.id
_entity.type
_entity.pdbx_description
1 polymer ?
#
loop_
_entity_poly.entity_id
_entity_poly.type
_entity_poly.pdbx_seq_one_letter_code
_entity_poly.pdbx_strand_id
1 'polypeptide(L)'
;MTESRPDTPGLQKLVADLSSIEFDSASDVRRYIVTLRDACKVLAVELEFASDDLEQRLRAVPPLGDDESGVVIARRARQVAKHMRRSAEAAREVGIAAAKTWSSLRTHFGDHMGTRRPKGKQINLQS
;
A
#
# COMPACT_ATOMS: atom_id res chain seq x y z
N MET A 1 7.26 25.15 -1.45
CA MET A 1 7.26 24.53 -0.16
C MET A 1 6.15 23.50 0.00
N THR A 2 6.46 22.41 0.52
CA THR A 2 5.48 21.36 0.71
C THR A 2 4.87 21.48 2.10
N GLU A 3 3.59 21.28 2.17
CA GLU A 3 2.93 21.24 3.45
C GLU A 3 3.31 19.99 4.22
N SER A 4 3.29 20.09 5.52
CA SER A 4 3.56 18.92 6.32
C SER A 4 2.34 18.02 6.39
N ARG A 5 2.58 16.78 6.14
CA ARG A 5 1.59 15.74 6.30
C ARG A 5 1.78 15.09 7.66
N PRO A 6 0.78 14.32 8.12
CA PRO A 6 0.94 13.64 9.39
C PRO A 6 2.21 12.82 9.40
N ASP A 7 2.88 12.85 10.52
CA ASP A 7 4.10 12.07 10.71
C ASP A 7 3.77 10.61 10.74
N THR A 8 4.16 9.93 9.67
CA THR A 8 4.11 8.47 9.60
C THR A 8 5.49 8.02 9.21
N PRO A 9 5.85 6.77 9.53
CA PRO A 9 7.09 6.22 9.00
C PRO A 9 7.07 6.43 7.50
N GLY A 10 8.12 7.00 6.96
CA GLY A 10 8.19 7.27 5.54
C GLY A 10 8.04 6.01 4.74
N LEU A 11 7.29 6.08 3.66
CA LEU A 11 7.15 4.95 2.75
C LEU A 11 8.50 4.47 2.27
N GLN A 12 9.41 5.40 2.03
CA GLN A 12 10.77 5.12 1.61
C GLN A 12 11.50 4.23 2.60
N LYS A 13 11.33 4.49 3.89
CA LYS A 13 11.94 3.67 4.93
C LYS A 13 11.33 2.27 4.95
N LEU A 14 10.01 2.18 4.81
CA LEU A 14 9.33 0.88 4.80
C LEU A 14 9.77 0.04 3.61
N VAL A 15 9.92 0.65 2.44
CA VAL A 15 10.41 -0.05 1.25
C VAL A 15 11.85 -0.52 1.45
N ALA A 16 12.69 0.33 2.06
CA ALA A 16 14.07 -0.06 2.37
C ALA A 16 14.10 -1.24 3.34
N ASP A 17 13.23 -1.23 4.34
CA ASP A 17 13.12 -2.34 5.30
C ASP A 17 12.72 -3.63 4.59
N LEU A 18 11.77 -3.56 3.66
CA LEU A 18 11.38 -4.74 2.87
C LEU A 18 12.55 -5.32 2.12
N SER A 19 13.34 -4.45 1.49
CA SER A 19 14.47 -4.90 0.67
C SER A 19 15.56 -5.58 1.50
N SER A 20 15.62 -5.28 2.78
CA SER A 20 16.64 -5.81 3.66
C SER A 20 16.28 -7.16 4.29
N ILE A 21 15.02 -7.57 4.17
CA ILE A 21 14.56 -8.82 4.80
C ILE A 21 14.88 -10.00 3.90
N GLU A 22 15.59 -10.98 4.45
CA GLU A 22 15.85 -12.25 3.77
C GLU A 22 14.97 -13.33 4.41
N PHE A 23 14.47 -14.25 3.60
CA PHE A 23 13.55 -15.27 4.09
C PHE A 23 14.32 -16.49 4.60
N ASP A 24 14.89 -16.33 5.77
CA ASP A 24 15.63 -17.42 6.42
C ASP A 24 14.77 -18.21 7.41
N SER A 25 13.66 -17.62 7.83
CA SER A 25 12.79 -18.24 8.83
C SER A 25 11.34 -17.80 8.62
N ALA A 26 10.42 -18.47 9.29
CA ALA A 26 9.01 -18.09 9.25
C ALA A 26 8.80 -16.68 9.82
N SER A 27 9.57 -16.33 10.85
CA SER A 27 9.43 -15.01 11.43
C SER A 27 9.88 -13.91 10.46
N ASP A 28 10.82 -14.21 9.58
CA ASP A 28 11.23 -13.27 8.52
C ASP A 28 10.11 -13.05 7.52
N VAL A 29 9.42 -14.12 7.14
CA VAL A 29 8.27 -14.01 6.24
C VAL A 29 7.19 -13.15 6.89
N ARG A 30 6.90 -13.41 8.16
CA ARG A 30 5.89 -12.63 8.89
C ARG A 30 6.28 -11.17 8.95
N ARG A 31 7.55 -10.88 9.25
CA ARG A 31 8.05 -9.51 9.34
C ARG A 31 7.91 -8.79 7.99
N TYR A 32 8.22 -9.49 6.90
CA TYR A 32 8.06 -8.95 5.56
C TYR A 32 6.60 -8.58 5.30
N ILE A 33 5.69 -9.49 5.63
CA ILE A 33 4.26 -9.27 5.38
C ILE A 33 3.72 -8.11 6.21
N VAL A 34 4.11 -8.03 7.47
CA VAL A 34 3.67 -6.92 8.34
C VAL A 34 4.19 -5.59 7.80
N THR A 35 5.46 -5.55 7.40
CA THR A 35 6.07 -4.34 6.85
C THR A 35 5.40 -3.94 5.53
N LEU A 36 5.10 -4.91 4.68
CA LEU A 36 4.40 -4.65 3.41
C LEU A 36 3.00 -4.08 3.65
N ARG A 37 2.28 -4.65 4.62
CA ARG A 37 0.95 -4.13 4.96
C ARG A 37 1.04 -2.69 5.45
N ASP A 38 2.02 -2.38 6.27
CA ASP A 38 2.22 -1.02 6.76
C ASP A 38 2.55 -0.07 5.62
N ALA A 39 3.40 -0.49 4.70
CA ALA A 39 3.73 0.29 3.52
C ALA A 39 2.49 0.56 2.66
N CYS A 40 1.66 -0.46 2.49
CA CYS A 40 0.42 -0.31 1.71
C CYS A 40 -0.56 0.65 2.37
N LYS A 41 -0.65 0.64 3.70
CA LYS A 41 -1.50 1.59 4.42
C LYS A 41 -1.01 3.02 4.24
N VAL A 42 0.29 3.23 4.37
CA VAL A 42 0.87 4.56 4.17
C VAL A 42 0.64 5.04 2.75
N LEU A 43 0.86 4.17 1.77
CA LEU A 43 0.65 4.51 0.36
C LEU A 43 -0.82 4.83 0.08
N ALA A 44 -1.74 4.04 0.63
CA ALA A 44 -3.17 4.27 0.43
C ALA A 44 -3.60 5.64 0.98
N VAL A 45 -3.12 5.98 2.17
CA VAL A 45 -3.43 7.28 2.78
C VAL A 45 -2.86 8.40 1.93
N GLU A 46 -1.64 8.25 1.45
CA GLU A 46 -1.01 9.24 0.59
C GLU A 46 -1.82 9.45 -0.70
N LEU A 47 -2.27 8.36 -1.30
CA LEU A 47 -3.05 8.43 -2.53
C LEU A 47 -4.42 9.06 -2.30
N GLU A 48 -5.02 8.83 -1.13
CA GLU A 48 -6.28 9.49 -0.78
C GLU A 48 -6.11 11.00 -0.63
N PHE A 49 -5.05 11.43 0.06
CA PHE A 49 -4.76 12.86 0.16
C PHE A 49 -4.53 13.48 -1.21
N ALA A 50 -3.76 12.80 -2.06
CA ALA A 50 -3.46 13.29 -3.40
C ALA A 50 -4.73 13.37 -4.25
N SER A 51 -5.63 12.38 -4.12
CA SER A 51 -6.90 12.38 -4.85
C SER A 51 -7.76 13.56 -4.48
N ASP A 52 -7.86 13.83 -3.18
CA ASP A 52 -8.68 14.95 -2.69
C ASP A 52 -8.07 16.29 -3.10
N ASP A 53 -6.76 16.42 -2.98
CA ASP A 53 -6.07 17.65 -3.36
C ASP A 53 -6.24 17.91 -4.86
N LEU A 54 -6.08 16.86 -5.67
CA LEU A 54 -6.23 16.99 -7.12
C LEU A 54 -7.66 17.42 -7.48
N GLU A 55 -8.65 16.78 -6.87
CA GLU A 55 -10.04 17.13 -7.14
C GLU A 55 -10.33 18.58 -6.77
N GLN A 56 -9.85 19.03 -5.61
CA GLN A 56 -10.06 20.41 -5.17
C GLN A 56 -9.42 21.42 -6.13
N ARG A 57 -8.21 21.14 -6.55
CA ARG A 57 -7.50 22.04 -7.47
C ARG A 57 -8.16 22.09 -8.83
N LEU A 58 -8.66 20.95 -9.31
CA LEU A 58 -9.34 20.91 -10.60
C LEU A 58 -10.69 21.61 -10.55
N ARG A 59 -11.38 21.55 -9.40
CA ARG A 59 -12.64 22.27 -9.25
C ARG A 59 -12.47 23.79 -9.32
N ALA A 60 -11.28 24.27 -8.99
CA ALA A 60 -10.98 25.69 -9.01
C ALA A 60 -10.58 26.21 -10.39
N VAL A 61 -10.48 25.33 -11.38
CA VAL A 61 -10.15 25.73 -12.75
C VAL A 61 -11.28 26.58 -13.32
N PRO A 62 -10.97 27.76 -13.90
CA PRO A 62 -12.02 28.61 -14.46
C PRO A 62 -12.66 27.98 -15.69
N PRO A 63 -13.97 28.11 -15.84
CA PRO A 63 -14.63 27.63 -17.06
C PRO A 63 -14.13 28.34 -18.30
N LEU A 64 -14.12 27.62 -19.42
CA LEU A 64 -13.59 28.13 -20.69
C LEU A 64 -14.67 28.71 -21.61
N GLY A 65 -15.79 29.08 -21.13
CA GLY A 65 -16.82 29.66 -21.95
C GLY A 65 -18.19 29.33 -21.41
N ASP A 66 -19.20 29.65 -22.20
CA ASP A 66 -20.57 29.48 -21.75
C ASP A 66 -21.00 28.03 -21.65
N ASP A 67 -20.30 27.13 -22.36
CA ASP A 67 -20.62 25.71 -22.37
C ASP A 67 -20.14 24.99 -21.12
N GLU A 68 -19.25 25.60 -20.36
CA GLU A 68 -18.74 25.01 -19.12
C GLU A 68 -19.31 25.76 -17.93
N SER A 69 -19.84 25.01 -16.98
CA SER A 69 -20.29 25.56 -15.72
C SER A 69 -19.43 25.00 -14.60
N GLY A 70 -19.58 25.58 -13.41
CA GLY A 70 -18.91 25.03 -12.24
C GLY A 70 -19.30 23.57 -11.97
N VAL A 71 -20.54 23.22 -12.29
CA VAL A 71 -21.00 21.83 -12.13
C VAL A 71 -20.27 20.90 -13.08
N VAL A 72 -20.08 21.32 -14.33
CA VAL A 72 -19.35 20.51 -15.31
C VAL A 72 -17.90 20.34 -14.90
N ILE A 73 -17.26 21.43 -14.47
CA ILE A 73 -15.88 21.39 -13.99
C ILE A 73 -15.76 20.42 -12.80
N ALA A 74 -16.68 20.50 -11.83
CA ALA A 74 -16.67 19.63 -10.67
C ALA A 74 -16.83 18.17 -11.05
N ARG A 75 -17.69 17.88 -12.02
CA ARG A 75 -17.89 16.50 -12.50
C ARG A 75 -16.64 15.97 -13.15
N ARG A 76 -15.99 16.77 -13.98
CA ARG A 76 -14.74 16.38 -14.63
C ARG A 76 -13.63 16.18 -13.61
N ALA A 77 -13.56 17.03 -12.59
CA ALA A 77 -12.58 16.90 -11.52
C ALA A 77 -12.75 15.56 -10.81
N ARG A 78 -13.99 15.18 -10.51
CA ARG A 78 -14.28 13.91 -9.85
C ARG A 78 -13.87 12.73 -10.73
N GLN A 79 -14.12 12.83 -12.03
CA GLN A 79 -13.75 11.77 -12.96
C GLN A 79 -12.25 11.55 -13.01
N VAL A 80 -11.49 12.64 -13.01
CA VAL A 80 -10.03 12.53 -13.02
C VAL A 80 -9.53 11.93 -11.71
N ALA A 81 -10.01 12.43 -10.58
CA ALA A 81 -9.56 11.98 -9.26
C ALA A 81 -9.96 10.54 -8.97
N LYS A 82 -11.03 10.06 -9.60
CA LYS A 82 -11.53 8.71 -9.41
C LYS A 82 -10.47 7.64 -9.66
N HIS A 83 -9.64 7.83 -10.67
CA HIS A 83 -8.60 6.85 -10.98
C HIS A 83 -7.56 6.77 -9.88
N MET A 84 -7.22 7.91 -9.30
CA MET A 84 -6.27 7.91 -8.18
C MET A 84 -6.88 7.31 -6.92
N ARG A 85 -8.18 7.50 -6.69
CA ARG A 85 -8.87 6.82 -5.57
C ARG A 85 -8.86 5.31 -5.75
N ARG A 86 -9.01 4.84 -6.98
CA ARG A 86 -8.89 3.40 -7.26
C ARG A 86 -7.48 2.88 -6.97
N SER A 87 -6.47 3.70 -7.19
CA SER A 87 -5.12 3.33 -6.84
C SER A 87 -4.96 3.14 -5.34
N ALA A 88 -5.62 3.97 -4.54
CA ALA A 88 -5.61 3.82 -3.08
C ALA A 88 -6.25 2.49 -2.66
N GLU A 89 -7.37 2.14 -3.29
CA GLU A 89 -8.02 0.85 -3.03
C GLU A 89 -7.12 -0.31 -3.43
N ALA A 90 -6.44 -0.19 -4.57
CA ALA A 90 -5.52 -1.22 -5.03
C ALA A 90 -4.36 -1.41 -4.03
N ALA A 91 -3.86 -0.33 -3.45
CA ALA A 91 -2.82 -0.43 -2.43
C ALA A 91 -3.32 -1.22 -1.21
N ARG A 92 -4.55 -1.00 -0.79
CA ARG A 92 -5.13 -1.77 0.31
C ARG A 92 -5.27 -3.24 -0.06
N GLU A 93 -5.65 -3.53 -1.30
CA GLU A 93 -5.78 -4.90 -1.77
C GLU A 93 -4.44 -5.64 -1.75
N VAL A 94 -3.36 -4.94 -2.05
CA VAL A 94 -2.02 -5.54 -1.95
C VAL A 94 -1.77 -5.99 -0.50
N GLY A 95 -2.13 -5.16 0.47
CA GLY A 95 -1.96 -5.50 1.87
C GLY A 95 -2.79 -6.71 2.28
N ILE A 96 -4.02 -6.80 1.79
CA ILE A 96 -4.90 -7.95 2.06
C ILE A 96 -4.31 -9.21 1.45
N ALA A 97 -3.84 -9.13 0.21
CA ALA A 97 -3.23 -10.28 -0.47
C ALA A 97 -1.97 -10.73 0.26
N ALA A 98 -1.19 -9.79 0.78
CA ALA A 98 0.01 -10.13 1.55
C ALA A 98 -0.36 -10.92 2.81
N ALA A 99 -1.43 -10.51 3.51
CA ALA A 99 -1.89 -11.25 4.68
C ALA A 99 -2.31 -12.67 4.32
N LYS A 100 -2.88 -12.86 3.14
CA LYS A 100 -3.24 -14.20 2.66
C LYS A 100 -2.01 -15.07 2.40
N THR A 101 -0.90 -14.46 2.05
CA THR A 101 0.37 -15.19 1.89
C THR A 101 0.75 -15.87 3.20
N TRP A 102 0.64 -15.15 4.31
CA TRP A 102 0.94 -15.73 5.63
C TRP A 102 0.00 -16.87 5.97
N SER A 103 -1.31 -16.68 5.74
CA SER A 103 -2.29 -17.74 5.99
C SER A 103 -2.02 -18.97 5.13
N SER A 104 -1.65 -18.76 3.88
CA SER A 104 -1.33 -19.85 2.97
C SER A 104 -0.08 -20.61 3.42
N LEU A 105 0.93 -19.86 3.88
CA LEU A 105 2.15 -20.48 4.42
C LEU A 105 1.80 -21.39 5.60
N ARG A 106 0.98 -20.90 6.52
CA ARG A 106 0.57 -21.69 7.68
C ARG A 106 -0.24 -22.92 7.28
N THR A 107 -1.09 -22.79 6.29
CA THR A 107 -1.93 -23.89 5.83
C THR A 107 -1.07 -24.99 5.18
N HIS A 108 -0.14 -24.61 4.32
CA HIS A 108 0.63 -25.59 3.53
C HIS A 108 1.90 -26.05 4.20
N PHE A 109 2.47 -25.26 5.08
CA PHE A 109 3.75 -25.55 5.72
C PHE A 109 3.68 -25.49 7.24
N GLY A 110 2.48 -25.46 7.82
CA GLY A 110 2.31 -25.36 9.26
C GLY A 110 3.00 -26.47 10.03
N ASP A 111 2.96 -27.69 9.48
CA ASP A 111 3.61 -28.82 10.12
C ASP A 111 5.13 -28.66 10.17
N HIS A 112 5.69 -27.94 9.22
CA HIS A 112 7.14 -27.69 9.17
C HIS A 112 7.57 -26.59 10.13
N MET A 113 6.65 -25.77 10.59
CA MET A 113 6.97 -24.63 11.45
C MET A 113 7.36 -25.06 12.86
N GLY A 114 6.91 -26.22 13.28
CA GLY A 114 7.27 -26.76 14.58
C GLY A 114 8.31 -27.88 14.51
N THR A 115 8.85 -28.19 13.33
CA THR A 115 9.73 -29.31 13.17
C THR A 115 11.21 -28.91 13.24
N ARG A 116 12.06 -29.92 13.07
CA ARG A 116 13.49 -29.73 13.13
C ARG A 116 13.96 -28.82 12.02
N ARG A 117 14.90 -27.96 12.37
CA ARG A 117 15.46 -26.99 11.44
C ARG A 117 16.10 -27.68 10.24
N PRO A 118 15.73 -27.30 9.01
CA PRO A 118 16.37 -27.86 7.83
C PRO A 118 17.80 -27.35 7.68
N LYS A 119 18.58 -28.09 6.94
CA LYS A 119 19.97 -27.72 6.64
C LYS A 119 20.05 -27.03 5.29
N GLY A 120 21.11 -26.26 5.12
CA GLY A 120 21.39 -25.60 3.84
C GLY A 120 20.71 -24.26 3.69
N LYS A 121 20.43 -23.91 2.45
CA LYS A 121 19.90 -22.59 2.11
C LYS A 121 18.37 -22.51 2.13
N GLN A 122 17.75 -23.54 2.66
CA GLN A 122 16.30 -23.58 2.73
C GLN A 122 15.81 -22.64 3.83
N ILE A 123 14.61 -22.09 3.63
CA ILE A 123 14.00 -21.25 4.65
C ILE A 123 13.71 -22.09 5.89
N ASN A 124 14.03 -21.54 7.06
CA ASN A 124 13.75 -22.17 8.34
C ASN A 124 12.38 -21.73 8.83
N LEU A 125 11.41 -22.63 8.78
CA LEU A 125 10.05 -22.32 9.18
C LEU A 125 9.80 -22.50 10.68
N GLN A 126 10.80 -22.90 11.44
CA GLN A 126 10.65 -23.13 12.88
C GLN A 126 10.69 -21.84 13.71
N SER A 127 11.20 -20.74 13.17
CA SER A 127 11.29 -19.51 13.96
C SER A 127 10.43 -18.33 13.41
#